data_29b0ce7c06eb61bd52be16e90e5069cf
#
_entry.id   29b0ce7c06eb61bd52be16e90e5069cf
#
_cell.length_a   1.000
_cell.length_b   1.000
_cell.length_c   1.000
_cell.angle_alpha   90.00
_cell.angle_beta   90.00
_cell.angle_gamma   90.00
#
_symmetry.space_group_name_H-M   'P 1'
#
loop_
_entity.id
_entity.type
_entity.pdbx_description
1 polymer ?
#
loop_
_entity_poly.entity_id
_entity_poly.type
_entity_poly.pdbx_seq_one_letter_code
_entity_poly.pdbx_strand_id
1 'polypeptide(L)'
;RMIARVDAGVPWQQVTEAAAEHGLAALAGSSADVGVVGYTLGGGVSWLARSHGLAANSVTAIELVTAAGERCRVDEQSDPDLFWALRGGGGAFGVVTALEFRLYPMTSVHAGAFFWPIERAADVMHAWREWTVDLPASVMSAARVLSFPPIDDVPEPLRGRAFVIVEAVLQDAAAAADALLSELRRLDPAMDTFATVPPPALSALHMDPPGPTPGIGDGALIRELDDDAIEAFLSVVTTARGQSLGTAEFRLLGAVLAPGQEGGGAVSGLNGSYLLFAGGLAPSADSAAVVRHELDDLLAAMAPWRSDSDYLNFAESPVSAERLYGAALPRLREVKRRIDPHDIIRSNHPLGSGR
;
A
#
# COMPACT_ATOMS: atom_id res chain seq x y z
N ARG A 1 -25.27 9.11 -8.04
CA ARG A 1 -24.13 8.33 -8.53
C ARG A 1 -23.12 8.26 -7.40
N MET A 2 -22.61 7.10 -7.08
CA MET A 2 -21.57 6.89 -6.05
C MET A 2 -20.21 7.13 -6.69
N ILE A 3 -19.91 8.38 -7.05
CA ILE A 3 -18.69 8.83 -7.70
C ILE A 3 -18.22 10.10 -7.00
N ALA A 4 -16.95 10.13 -6.61
CA ALA A 4 -16.29 11.36 -6.19
C ALA A 4 -15.47 11.94 -7.34
N ARG A 5 -15.45 13.27 -7.47
CA ARG A 5 -14.47 14.03 -8.24
C ARG A 5 -13.58 14.77 -7.26
N VAL A 6 -12.29 14.57 -7.37
CA VAL A 6 -11.30 15.09 -6.42
C VAL A 6 -10.19 15.81 -7.18
N ASP A 7 -9.90 17.05 -6.82
CA ASP A 7 -8.80 17.82 -7.40
C ASP A 7 -7.44 17.32 -6.92
N ALA A 8 -6.40 17.55 -7.73
CA ALA A 8 -5.03 17.23 -7.33
C ALA A 8 -4.60 18.06 -6.11
N GLY A 9 -3.79 17.42 -5.25
CA GLY A 9 -3.34 18.01 -3.99
C GLY A 9 -4.25 17.73 -2.79
N VAL A 10 -5.42 17.15 -2.99
CA VAL A 10 -6.31 16.73 -1.88
C VAL A 10 -5.77 15.46 -1.23
N PRO A 11 -5.61 15.42 0.10
CA PRO A 11 -5.25 14.21 0.85
C PRO A 11 -6.45 13.28 1.04
N TRP A 12 -6.17 11.98 1.24
CA TRP A 12 -7.21 10.97 1.39
C TRP A 12 -8.15 11.21 2.57
N GLN A 13 -7.67 11.81 3.68
CA GLN A 13 -8.52 12.10 4.85
C GLN A 13 -9.76 12.92 4.47
N GLN A 14 -9.59 13.99 3.70
CA GLN A 14 -10.73 14.82 3.29
C GLN A 14 -11.75 14.05 2.46
N VAL A 15 -11.29 13.13 1.62
CA VAL A 15 -12.17 12.31 0.79
C VAL A 15 -12.92 11.26 1.60
N THR A 16 -12.23 10.58 2.52
CA THR A 16 -12.84 9.54 3.37
C THR A 16 -13.87 10.13 4.33
N GLU A 17 -13.59 11.30 4.92
CA GLU A 17 -14.51 12.03 5.78
C GLU A 17 -15.78 12.46 5.01
N ALA A 18 -15.60 13.11 3.84
CA ALA A 18 -16.72 13.55 3.01
C ALA A 18 -17.55 12.37 2.48
N ALA A 19 -16.93 11.25 2.10
CA ALA A 19 -17.64 10.05 1.65
C ALA A 19 -18.47 9.43 2.78
N ALA A 20 -17.94 9.41 4.00
CA ALA A 20 -18.62 8.83 5.18
C ALA A 20 -19.90 9.58 5.55
N GLU A 21 -20.02 10.89 5.32
CA GLU A 21 -21.25 11.66 5.49
C GLU A 21 -22.41 11.11 4.64
N HIS A 22 -22.08 10.39 3.58
CA HIS A 22 -23.05 9.77 2.67
C HIS A 22 -23.15 8.24 2.84
N GLY A 23 -22.55 7.66 3.90
CA GLY A 23 -22.51 6.21 4.11
C GLY A 23 -21.68 5.46 3.08
N LEU A 24 -20.65 6.11 2.53
CA LEU A 24 -19.78 5.58 1.48
C LEU A 24 -18.32 5.52 1.97
N ALA A 25 -17.55 4.60 1.39
CA ALA A 25 -16.11 4.48 1.57
C ALA A 25 -15.36 4.69 0.25
N ALA A 26 -14.15 5.21 0.34
CA ALA A 26 -13.17 5.30 -0.74
C ALA A 26 -12.03 4.32 -0.52
N LEU A 27 -11.29 3.97 -1.58
CA LEU A 27 -10.15 3.05 -1.49
C LEU A 27 -8.85 3.80 -1.09
N ALA A 28 -8.88 4.44 0.07
CA ALA A 28 -7.74 5.13 0.66
C ALA A 28 -6.67 4.15 1.17
N GLY A 29 -5.42 4.59 1.22
CA GLY A 29 -4.32 3.87 1.87
C GLY A 29 -4.37 3.94 3.39
N SER A 30 -3.27 3.59 4.03
CA SER A 30 -3.13 3.53 5.50
C SER A 30 -2.84 4.89 6.15
N SER A 31 -2.36 5.89 5.39
CA SER A 31 -2.03 7.23 5.89
C SER A 31 -3.03 8.28 5.44
N ALA A 32 -3.40 9.17 6.36
CA ALA A 32 -4.42 10.20 6.17
C ALA A 32 -4.01 11.31 5.21
N ASP A 33 -2.73 11.67 5.21
CA ASP A 33 -2.14 12.82 4.51
C ASP A 33 -1.60 12.51 3.11
N VAL A 34 -1.67 11.25 2.69
CA VAL A 34 -1.26 10.83 1.34
C VAL A 34 -2.19 11.44 0.29
N GLY A 35 -1.59 12.06 -0.73
CA GLY A 35 -2.33 12.68 -1.85
C GLY A 35 -3.04 11.65 -2.72
N VAL A 36 -4.33 11.90 -3.01
CA VAL A 36 -5.20 10.98 -3.77
C VAL A 36 -4.62 10.65 -5.14
N VAL A 37 -4.13 11.66 -5.88
CA VAL A 37 -3.70 11.49 -7.28
C VAL A 37 -2.46 10.60 -7.36
N GLY A 38 -1.38 10.93 -6.63
CA GLY A 38 -0.13 10.16 -6.71
C GLY A 38 -0.31 8.70 -6.32
N TYR A 39 -1.02 8.47 -5.21
CA TYR A 39 -1.36 7.13 -4.74
C TYR A 39 -2.16 6.32 -5.78
N THR A 40 -3.17 6.93 -6.40
CA THR A 40 -4.05 6.25 -7.36
C THR A 40 -3.35 5.97 -8.68
N LEU A 41 -2.54 6.91 -9.19
CA LEU A 41 -1.80 6.70 -10.45
C LEU A 41 -0.79 5.53 -10.37
N GLY A 42 -0.26 5.24 -9.19
CA GLY A 42 0.63 4.09 -8.97
C GLY A 42 -0.09 2.77 -8.65
N GLY A 43 -1.43 2.78 -8.63
CA GLY A 43 -2.26 1.61 -8.29
C GLY A 43 -3.12 1.85 -7.06
N GLY A 44 -2.53 2.01 -5.88
CA GLY A 44 -3.20 2.25 -4.61
C GLY A 44 -3.77 0.99 -3.94
N VAL A 45 -3.06 0.49 -2.92
CA VAL A 45 -3.49 -0.64 -2.08
C VAL A 45 -4.17 -0.12 -0.82
N SER A 46 -5.47 -0.32 -0.72
CA SER A 46 -6.34 0.11 0.38
C SER A 46 -6.55 -1.03 1.38
N TRP A 47 -6.99 -0.71 2.60
CA TRP A 47 -7.51 -1.69 3.55
C TRP A 47 -8.75 -2.46 3.05
N LEU A 48 -9.35 -2.04 1.93
CA LEU A 48 -10.48 -2.69 1.29
C LEU A 48 -10.09 -3.38 -0.03
N ALA A 49 -8.80 -3.42 -0.35
CA ALA A 49 -8.33 -3.77 -1.69
C ALA A 49 -8.56 -5.23 -2.06
N ARG A 50 -8.56 -6.17 -1.10
CA ARG A 50 -8.80 -7.59 -1.40
C ARG A 50 -10.20 -7.87 -1.94
N SER A 51 -11.20 -7.03 -1.61
CA SER A 51 -12.58 -7.14 -2.12
C SER A 51 -12.89 -6.17 -3.26
N HIS A 52 -12.16 -5.04 -3.38
CA HIS A 52 -12.49 -3.99 -4.34
C HIS A 52 -11.39 -3.72 -5.39
N GLY A 53 -10.22 -4.36 -5.26
CA GLY A 53 -9.07 -4.15 -6.14
C GLY A 53 -8.28 -2.89 -5.82
N LEU A 54 -7.36 -2.55 -6.72
CA LEU A 54 -6.56 -1.33 -6.61
C LEU A 54 -7.43 -0.08 -6.77
N ALA A 55 -7.09 1.02 -6.11
CA ALA A 55 -7.78 2.30 -6.24
C ALA A 55 -7.84 2.78 -7.70
N ALA A 56 -6.79 2.53 -8.48
CA ALA A 56 -6.74 2.81 -9.92
C ALA A 56 -7.86 2.13 -10.71
N ASN A 57 -8.32 0.93 -10.30
CA ASN A 57 -9.40 0.21 -10.97
C ASN A 57 -10.80 0.81 -10.69
N SER A 58 -10.90 1.68 -9.68
CA SER A 58 -12.13 2.42 -9.36
C SER A 58 -12.27 3.72 -10.15
N VAL A 59 -11.19 4.19 -10.78
CA VAL A 59 -11.18 5.45 -11.56
C VAL A 59 -12.11 5.33 -12.76
N THR A 60 -12.94 6.36 -12.96
CA THR A 60 -13.90 6.46 -14.06
C THR A 60 -13.56 7.56 -15.07
N ALA A 61 -12.81 8.58 -14.65
CA ALA A 61 -12.26 9.60 -15.52
C ALA A 61 -11.08 10.32 -14.89
N ILE A 62 -10.26 10.95 -15.72
CA ILE A 62 -9.05 11.68 -15.31
C ILE A 62 -8.99 12.99 -16.07
N GLU A 63 -8.83 14.10 -15.35
CA GLU A 63 -8.53 15.40 -15.94
C GLU A 63 -7.03 15.67 -15.84
N LEU A 64 -6.41 16.11 -16.92
CA LEU A 64 -4.97 16.34 -16.96
C LEU A 64 -4.58 17.46 -17.92
N VAL A 65 -3.36 17.96 -17.78
CA VAL A 65 -2.66 18.80 -18.74
C VAL A 65 -1.63 17.93 -19.45
N THR A 66 -1.70 17.87 -20.77
CA THR A 66 -0.80 17.09 -21.63
C THR A 66 0.55 17.76 -21.80
N ALA A 67 1.51 17.07 -22.42
CA ALA A 67 2.82 17.63 -22.80
C ALA A 67 2.70 18.83 -23.78
N ALA A 68 1.61 18.91 -24.56
CA ALA A 68 1.31 20.04 -25.43
C ALA A 68 0.71 21.26 -24.69
N GLY A 69 0.49 21.15 -23.37
CA GLY A 69 -0.14 22.22 -22.57
C GLY A 69 -1.67 22.26 -22.68
N GLU A 70 -2.27 21.26 -23.26
CA GLU A 70 -3.72 21.19 -23.46
C GLU A 70 -4.39 20.53 -22.25
N ARG A 71 -5.54 21.09 -21.80
CA ARG A 71 -6.39 20.44 -20.80
C ARG A 71 -7.30 19.44 -21.48
N CYS A 72 -7.34 18.25 -20.97
CA CYS A 72 -8.28 17.23 -21.43
C CYS A 72 -8.85 16.42 -20.26
N ARG A 73 -10.01 15.81 -20.49
CA ARG A 73 -10.62 14.80 -19.63
C ARG A 73 -10.66 13.50 -20.41
N VAL A 74 -10.10 12.46 -19.85
CA VAL A 74 -10.04 11.13 -20.47
C VAL A 74 -10.82 10.11 -19.64
N ASP A 75 -11.49 9.24 -20.35
CA ASP A 75 -12.23 8.10 -19.83
C ASP A 75 -12.19 6.95 -20.86
N GLU A 76 -12.91 5.86 -20.60
CA GLU A 76 -12.93 4.68 -21.45
C GLU A 76 -13.44 4.95 -22.88
N GLN A 77 -14.23 6.04 -23.10
CA GLN A 77 -14.80 6.37 -24.41
C GLN A 77 -14.00 7.42 -25.16
N SER A 78 -13.38 8.40 -24.48
CA SER A 78 -12.70 9.54 -25.10
C SER A 78 -11.29 9.24 -25.59
N ASP A 79 -10.45 8.62 -24.76
CA ASP A 79 -9.11 8.11 -25.09
C ASP A 79 -8.81 6.88 -24.23
N PRO A 80 -9.26 5.70 -24.66
CA PRO A 80 -9.13 4.46 -23.86
C PRO A 80 -7.68 4.06 -23.61
N ASP A 81 -6.75 4.39 -24.52
CA ASP A 81 -5.33 4.04 -24.33
C ASP A 81 -4.66 4.91 -23.27
N LEU A 82 -4.89 6.22 -23.30
CA LEU A 82 -4.36 7.14 -22.31
C LEU A 82 -5.03 6.89 -20.93
N PHE A 83 -6.33 6.66 -20.93
CA PHE A 83 -7.07 6.30 -19.71
C PHE A 83 -6.58 4.99 -19.09
N TRP A 84 -6.28 3.98 -19.92
CA TRP A 84 -5.67 2.74 -19.46
C TRP A 84 -4.27 2.96 -18.88
N ALA A 85 -3.42 3.74 -19.56
CA ALA A 85 -2.05 4.03 -19.16
C ALA A 85 -1.95 4.78 -17.82
N LEU A 86 -2.85 5.75 -17.57
CA LEU A 86 -2.90 6.53 -16.34
C LEU A 86 -3.36 5.71 -15.12
N ARG A 87 -4.01 4.57 -15.31
CA ARG A 87 -4.45 3.71 -14.21
C ARG A 87 -3.38 2.66 -13.87
N GLY A 88 -2.45 3.04 -12.99
CA GLY A 88 -1.33 2.21 -12.54
C GLY A 88 -0.01 2.44 -13.29
N GLY A 89 0.00 3.21 -14.40
CA GLY A 89 1.23 3.52 -15.14
C GLY A 89 1.99 4.74 -14.61
N GLY A 90 1.57 5.30 -13.48
CA GLY A 90 2.25 6.42 -12.83
C GLY A 90 2.08 7.76 -13.53
N GLY A 91 2.98 8.70 -13.21
CA GLY A 91 2.91 10.12 -13.62
C GLY A 91 3.57 10.46 -14.96
N ALA A 92 3.86 9.47 -15.83
CA ALA A 92 4.64 9.70 -17.06
C ALA A 92 3.85 10.36 -18.22
N PHE A 93 2.53 10.52 -18.10
CA PHE A 93 1.64 10.79 -19.23
C PHE A 93 1.05 12.21 -19.26
N GLY A 94 1.21 12.99 -18.21
CA GLY A 94 0.69 14.35 -18.07
C GLY A 94 0.60 14.77 -16.62
N VAL A 95 0.25 16.02 -16.39
CA VAL A 95 0.01 16.55 -15.04
C VAL A 95 -1.48 16.41 -14.74
N VAL A 96 -1.82 15.42 -13.91
CA VAL A 96 -3.20 15.18 -13.50
C VAL A 96 -3.69 16.28 -12.59
N THR A 97 -4.86 16.84 -12.90
CA THR A 97 -5.51 17.94 -12.16
C THR A 97 -6.73 17.50 -11.36
N ALA A 98 -7.41 16.42 -11.78
CA ALA A 98 -8.49 15.80 -11.01
C ALA A 98 -8.69 14.33 -11.39
N LEU A 99 -9.28 13.57 -10.47
CA LEU A 99 -9.73 12.20 -10.67
C LEU A 99 -11.23 12.07 -10.36
N GLU A 100 -11.92 11.27 -11.16
CA GLU A 100 -13.25 10.75 -10.82
C GLU A 100 -13.14 9.26 -10.53
N PHE A 101 -13.71 8.80 -9.42
CA PHE A 101 -13.65 7.38 -9.05
C PHE A 101 -14.88 6.94 -8.26
N ARG A 102 -15.17 5.64 -8.31
CA ARG A 102 -16.27 5.01 -7.60
C ARG A 102 -16.04 5.02 -6.09
N LEU A 103 -17.15 5.23 -5.36
CA LEU A 103 -17.26 5.03 -3.92
C LEU A 103 -18.14 3.80 -3.64
N TYR A 104 -17.98 3.20 -2.48
CA TYR A 104 -18.61 1.93 -2.11
C TYR A 104 -19.53 2.12 -0.90
N PRO A 105 -20.78 1.57 -0.93
CA PRO A 105 -21.67 1.60 0.23
C PRO A 105 -21.03 0.90 1.43
N MET A 106 -20.71 1.67 2.48
CA MET A 106 -20.06 1.16 3.68
C MET A 106 -20.16 2.18 4.80
N THR A 107 -20.85 1.83 5.87
CA THR A 107 -21.04 2.69 7.04
C THR A 107 -20.12 2.33 8.18
N SER A 108 -19.68 1.07 8.24
CA SER A 108 -18.77 0.57 9.28
C SER A 108 -18.01 -0.65 8.80
N VAL A 109 -16.88 -0.90 9.44
CA VAL A 109 -16.07 -2.11 9.35
C VAL A 109 -15.66 -2.55 10.75
N HIS A 110 -15.28 -3.80 10.94
CA HIS A 110 -14.64 -4.26 12.15
C HIS A 110 -13.13 -4.21 11.94
N ALA A 111 -12.42 -3.35 12.68
CA ALA A 111 -11.00 -3.10 12.44
C ALA A 111 -10.25 -2.85 13.75
N GLY A 112 -8.96 -3.15 13.76
CA GLY A 112 -8.10 -2.98 14.92
C GLY A 112 -6.77 -3.68 14.73
N ALA A 113 -6.04 -3.77 15.83
CA ALA A 113 -4.73 -4.39 15.92
C ALA A 113 -4.58 -5.18 17.21
N PHE A 114 -3.86 -6.28 17.11
CA PHE A 114 -3.29 -7.02 18.23
C PHE A 114 -1.82 -6.68 18.37
N PHE A 115 -1.36 -6.54 19.62
CA PHE A 115 0.04 -6.25 19.93
C PHE A 115 0.61 -7.33 20.82
N TRP A 116 1.79 -7.82 20.48
CA TRP A 116 2.59 -8.71 21.33
C TRP A 116 4.00 -8.14 21.50
N PRO A 117 4.65 -8.36 22.63
CA PRO A 117 6.06 -8.04 22.79
C PRO A 117 6.90 -8.66 21.66
N ILE A 118 7.98 -7.98 21.26
CA ILE A 118 8.82 -8.39 20.12
C ILE A 118 9.38 -9.82 20.24
N GLU A 119 9.56 -10.31 21.47
CA GLU A 119 10.03 -11.65 21.78
C GLU A 119 9.06 -12.75 21.28
N ARG A 120 7.81 -12.37 20.99
CA ARG A 120 6.78 -13.24 20.42
C ARG A 120 6.72 -13.21 18.89
N ALA A 121 7.65 -12.48 18.22
CA ALA A 121 7.55 -12.22 16.79
C ALA A 121 7.49 -13.50 15.95
N ALA A 122 8.30 -14.53 16.26
CA ALA A 122 8.27 -15.78 15.53
C ALA A 122 6.90 -16.48 15.65
N ASP A 123 6.42 -16.70 16.89
CA ASP A 123 5.13 -17.36 17.14
C ASP A 123 3.98 -16.64 16.43
N VAL A 124 3.96 -15.31 16.51
CA VAL A 124 2.89 -14.49 15.94
C VAL A 124 2.92 -14.46 14.42
N MET A 125 4.11 -14.31 13.81
CA MET A 125 4.26 -14.30 12.36
C MET A 125 3.86 -15.63 11.71
N HIS A 126 4.26 -16.76 12.31
CA HIS A 126 3.84 -18.07 11.84
C HIS A 126 2.32 -18.26 11.97
N ALA A 127 1.73 -17.92 13.11
CA ALA A 127 0.29 -18.03 13.32
C ALA A 127 -0.50 -17.08 12.39
N TRP A 128 0.00 -15.86 12.17
CA TRP A 128 -0.61 -14.93 11.21
C TRP A 128 -0.57 -15.48 9.79
N ARG A 129 0.56 -16.02 9.35
CA ARG A 129 0.69 -16.63 8.03
C ARG A 129 -0.30 -17.79 7.86
N GLU A 130 -0.43 -18.68 8.83
CA GLU A 130 -1.41 -19.78 8.82
C GLU A 130 -2.83 -19.25 8.75
N TRP A 131 -3.16 -18.27 9.58
CA TRP A 131 -4.47 -17.61 9.60
C TRP A 131 -4.83 -16.96 8.26
N THR A 132 -3.85 -16.42 7.52
CA THR A 132 -4.12 -15.74 6.23
C THR A 132 -4.45 -16.68 5.07
N VAL A 133 -4.21 -17.98 5.17
CA VAL A 133 -4.37 -18.95 4.06
C VAL A 133 -5.82 -19.00 3.55
N ASP A 134 -6.78 -19.08 4.47
CA ASP A 134 -8.21 -19.29 4.15
C ASP A 134 -9.06 -18.04 4.38
N LEU A 135 -8.47 -16.86 4.50
CA LEU A 135 -9.21 -15.62 4.72
C LEU A 135 -10.07 -15.24 3.51
N PRO A 136 -11.35 -14.89 3.73
CA PRO A 136 -12.20 -14.38 2.67
C PRO A 136 -11.68 -13.04 2.13
N ALA A 137 -12.12 -12.67 0.93
CA ALA A 137 -11.76 -11.40 0.29
C ALA A 137 -12.20 -10.17 1.09
N SER A 138 -13.20 -10.31 1.97
CA SER A 138 -13.67 -9.26 2.88
C SER A 138 -12.67 -8.88 3.98
N VAL A 139 -11.57 -9.66 4.15
CA VAL A 139 -10.55 -9.42 5.16
C VAL A 139 -9.25 -8.96 4.51
N MET A 140 -8.74 -7.80 4.93
CA MET A 140 -7.39 -7.32 4.65
C MET A 140 -6.60 -7.32 5.95
N SER A 141 -5.33 -7.76 5.92
CA SER A 141 -4.49 -7.82 7.12
C SER A 141 -3.04 -7.49 6.80
N ALA A 142 -2.34 -6.96 7.81
CA ALA A 142 -0.90 -6.80 7.81
C ALA A 142 -0.32 -7.34 9.11
N ALA A 143 0.88 -7.92 9.04
CA ALA A 143 1.68 -8.24 10.21
C ALA A 143 3.00 -7.49 10.12
N ARG A 144 3.38 -6.81 11.19
CA ARG A 144 4.58 -5.97 11.20
C ARG A 144 5.34 -6.01 12.52
N VAL A 145 6.63 -5.75 12.44
CA VAL A 145 7.46 -5.33 13.55
C VAL A 145 7.48 -3.80 13.56
N LEU A 146 7.16 -3.19 14.69
CA LEU A 146 7.14 -1.74 14.87
C LEU A 146 7.92 -1.38 16.13
N SER A 147 8.91 -0.50 15.99
CA SER A 147 9.71 0.05 17.08
C SER A 147 9.28 1.47 17.37
N PHE A 148 8.73 1.70 18.56
CA PHE A 148 8.30 3.02 18.99
C PHE A 148 9.49 3.81 19.57
N PRO A 149 9.71 5.06 19.12
CA PRO A 149 10.78 5.88 19.66
C PRO A 149 10.53 6.26 21.13
N PRO A 150 11.59 6.52 21.92
CA PRO A 150 11.48 6.91 23.32
C PRO A 150 11.21 8.43 23.50
N ILE A 151 10.15 8.93 22.86
CA ILE A 151 9.74 10.36 22.89
C ILE A 151 8.40 10.53 23.59
N ASP A 152 8.12 11.72 24.12
CA ASP A 152 6.93 11.98 24.95
C ASP A 152 5.60 11.91 24.18
N ASP A 153 5.63 12.11 22.86
CA ASP A 153 4.44 11.99 22.00
C ASP A 153 3.96 10.54 21.85
N VAL A 154 4.81 9.55 22.17
CA VAL A 154 4.43 8.14 22.17
C VAL A 154 3.79 7.77 23.52
N PRO A 155 2.62 7.14 23.54
CA PRO A 155 1.96 6.67 24.76
C PRO A 155 2.90 5.81 25.62
N GLU A 156 2.89 6.01 26.95
CA GLU A 156 3.80 5.35 27.89
C GLU A 156 3.90 3.82 27.71
N PRO A 157 2.83 3.06 27.50
CA PRO A 157 2.93 1.60 27.32
C PRO A 157 3.71 1.17 26.08
N LEU A 158 3.86 2.04 25.07
CA LEU A 158 4.52 1.76 23.80
C LEU A 158 5.93 2.36 23.72
N ARG A 159 6.17 3.42 24.48
CA ARG A 159 7.38 4.26 24.41
C ARG A 159 8.67 3.47 24.58
N GLY A 160 9.58 3.58 23.59
CA GLY A 160 10.89 2.94 23.60
C GLY A 160 10.83 1.41 23.52
N ARG A 161 9.71 0.84 23.07
CA ARG A 161 9.50 -0.61 22.98
C ARG A 161 9.22 -1.03 21.54
N ALA A 162 9.56 -2.28 21.23
CA ALA A 162 9.22 -2.90 19.96
C ALA A 162 8.12 -3.95 20.16
N PHE A 163 7.25 -4.05 19.17
CA PHE A 163 6.13 -4.99 19.15
C PHE A 163 6.06 -5.70 17.79
N VAL A 164 5.57 -6.94 17.81
CA VAL A 164 4.94 -7.53 16.64
C VAL A 164 3.45 -7.22 16.70
N ILE A 165 2.91 -6.72 15.60
CA ILE A 165 1.53 -6.21 15.51
C ILE A 165 0.84 -6.90 14.34
N VAL A 166 -0.38 -7.38 14.57
CA VAL A 166 -1.26 -7.84 13.50
C VAL A 166 -2.45 -6.90 13.42
N GLU A 167 -2.56 -6.23 12.29
CA GLU A 167 -3.67 -5.35 11.94
C GLU A 167 -4.62 -6.06 11.00
N ALA A 168 -5.91 -5.81 11.13
CA ALA A 168 -6.88 -6.30 10.16
C ALA A 168 -8.09 -5.38 10.04
N VAL A 169 -8.68 -5.42 8.83
CA VAL A 169 -9.97 -4.80 8.50
C VAL A 169 -10.86 -5.89 7.92
N LEU A 170 -12.00 -6.10 8.59
CA LEU A 170 -13.00 -7.09 8.23
C LEU A 170 -14.29 -6.34 7.86
N GLN A 171 -14.78 -6.58 6.65
CA GLN A 171 -16.01 -5.95 6.13
C GLN A 171 -17.27 -6.71 6.56
N ASP A 172 -17.09 -7.77 7.33
CA ASP A 172 -18.15 -8.64 7.84
C ASP A 172 -18.80 -8.04 9.10
N ALA A 173 -19.96 -8.59 9.47
CA ALA A 173 -20.60 -8.24 10.74
C ALA A 173 -19.70 -8.62 11.93
N ALA A 174 -19.74 -7.82 13.01
CA ALA A 174 -18.82 -7.95 14.14
C ALA A 174 -18.72 -9.38 14.71
N ALA A 175 -19.82 -10.12 14.82
CA ALA A 175 -19.80 -11.49 15.33
C ALA A 175 -19.03 -12.48 14.42
N ALA A 176 -19.10 -12.30 13.08
CA ALA A 176 -18.35 -13.10 12.13
C ALA A 176 -16.86 -12.69 12.14
N ALA A 177 -16.60 -11.39 12.24
CA ALA A 177 -15.24 -10.86 12.39
C ALA A 177 -14.57 -11.37 13.67
N ASP A 178 -15.26 -11.36 14.80
CA ASP A 178 -14.75 -11.90 16.07
C ASP A 178 -14.44 -13.41 15.99
N ALA A 179 -15.26 -14.16 15.27
CA ALA A 179 -15.00 -15.59 15.06
C ALA A 179 -13.69 -15.82 14.26
N LEU A 180 -13.43 -15.03 13.20
CA LEU A 180 -12.18 -15.08 12.43
C LEU A 180 -10.97 -14.68 13.28
N LEU A 181 -11.09 -13.66 14.12
CA LEU A 181 -10.01 -13.16 14.98
C LEU A 181 -9.73 -14.06 16.20
N SER A 182 -10.63 -15.00 16.52
CA SER A 182 -10.51 -15.82 17.73
C SER A 182 -9.23 -16.66 17.80
N GLU A 183 -8.68 -17.06 16.68
CA GLU A 183 -7.44 -17.82 16.58
C GLU A 183 -6.23 -16.98 17.04
N LEU A 184 -6.13 -15.77 16.55
CA LEU A 184 -5.08 -14.83 16.94
C LEU A 184 -5.24 -14.37 18.41
N ARG A 185 -6.48 -14.17 18.90
CA ARG A 185 -6.74 -13.85 20.32
C ARG A 185 -6.26 -14.92 21.27
N ARG A 186 -6.27 -16.19 20.88
CA ARG A 186 -5.74 -17.28 21.71
C ARG A 186 -4.24 -17.20 21.94
N LEU A 187 -3.51 -16.39 21.17
CA LEU A 187 -2.11 -16.09 21.41
C LEU A 187 -1.88 -15.07 22.54
N ASP A 188 -2.93 -14.66 23.25
CA ASP A 188 -2.89 -13.75 24.40
C ASP A 188 -2.15 -12.44 24.10
N PRO A 189 -2.71 -11.57 23.21
CA PRO A 189 -2.12 -10.28 22.90
C PRO A 189 -2.08 -9.37 24.12
N ALA A 190 -1.00 -8.61 24.27
CA ALA A 190 -0.87 -7.61 25.34
C ALA A 190 -1.88 -6.45 25.17
N MET A 191 -2.30 -6.18 23.92
CA MET A 191 -3.38 -5.21 23.62
C MET A 191 -4.22 -5.76 22.46
N ASP A 192 -5.54 -5.52 22.55
CA ASP A 192 -6.55 -5.79 21.53
C ASP A 192 -7.37 -4.50 21.34
N THR A 193 -7.29 -3.92 20.14
CA THR A 193 -7.98 -2.66 19.80
C THR A 193 -9.14 -2.85 18.84
N PHE A 194 -9.50 -4.09 18.51
CA PHE A 194 -10.55 -4.38 17.54
C PHE A 194 -11.91 -3.84 17.99
N ALA A 195 -12.54 -3.07 17.09
CA ALA A 195 -13.85 -2.47 17.29
C ALA A 195 -14.58 -2.26 15.96
N THR A 196 -15.88 -2.04 16.02
CA THR A 196 -16.62 -1.56 14.87
C THR A 196 -16.42 -0.05 14.74
N VAL A 197 -15.85 0.36 13.60
CA VAL A 197 -15.46 1.75 13.34
C VAL A 197 -15.97 2.21 11.97
N PRO A 198 -16.17 3.54 11.76
CA PRO A 198 -16.49 4.07 10.44
C PRO A 198 -15.23 4.05 9.53
N PRO A 199 -15.39 3.97 8.19
CA PRO A 199 -14.28 3.89 7.25
C PRO A 199 -13.17 4.96 7.40
N PRO A 200 -13.43 6.23 7.74
CA PRO A 200 -12.37 7.21 7.95
C PRO A 200 -11.39 6.86 9.07
N ALA A 201 -11.81 6.07 10.06
CA ALA A 201 -10.93 5.63 11.14
C ALA A 201 -9.79 4.71 10.67
N LEU A 202 -9.92 4.10 9.48
CA LEU A 202 -8.89 3.23 8.90
C LEU A 202 -7.57 3.96 8.60
N SER A 203 -7.61 5.28 8.40
CA SER A 203 -6.41 6.09 8.21
C SER A 203 -5.51 6.21 9.45
N ALA A 204 -6.05 5.89 10.64
CA ALA A 204 -5.30 5.88 11.88
C ALA A 204 -4.87 4.47 12.33
N LEU A 205 -5.36 3.42 11.66
CA LEU A 205 -5.10 2.03 12.04
C LEU A 205 -3.61 1.69 12.04
N HIS A 206 -2.90 2.19 11.04
CA HIS A 206 -1.47 1.91 10.83
C HIS A 206 -0.55 2.77 11.72
N MET A 207 -1.09 3.71 12.48
CA MET A 207 -0.36 4.57 13.42
C MET A 207 0.83 5.31 12.76
N ASP A 208 0.69 5.66 11.48
CA ASP A 208 1.68 6.50 10.80
C ASP A 208 1.80 7.85 11.50
N PRO A 209 3.02 8.41 11.67
CA PRO A 209 3.20 9.72 12.28
C PRO A 209 2.42 10.79 11.49
N PRO A 210 1.76 11.74 12.17
CA PRO A 210 1.07 12.82 11.47
C PRO A 210 2.07 13.79 10.82
N GLY A 211 1.83 14.12 9.55
CA GLY A 211 2.60 15.08 8.78
C GLY A 211 3.93 14.55 8.21
N PRO A 212 4.70 15.42 7.54
CA PRO A 212 5.93 15.04 6.86
C PRO A 212 6.98 14.52 7.85
N THR A 213 7.36 13.27 7.68
CA THR A 213 8.39 12.63 8.49
C THR A 213 9.59 12.29 7.60
N PRO A 214 10.82 12.75 7.94
CA PRO A 214 12.00 12.38 7.17
C PRO A 214 12.28 10.90 7.36
N GLY A 215 11.95 10.10 6.36
CA GLY A 215 12.11 8.65 6.35
C GLY A 215 12.65 8.15 5.03
N ILE A 216 13.18 6.95 5.05
CA ILE A 216 13.52 6.16 3.87
C ILE A 216 12.84 4.82 4.03
N GLY A 217 12.21 4.36 2.97
CA GLY A 217 11.59 3.04 2.90
C GLY A 217 11.89 2.36 1.58
N ASP A 218 11.59 1.09 1.51
CA ASP A 218 11.53 0.33 0.26
C ASP A 218 10.66 -0.92 0.44
N GLY A 219 10.26 -1.54 -0.68
CA GLY A 219 9.36 -2.68 -0.63
C GLY A 219 9.62 -3.70 -1.72
N ALA A 220 8.94 -4.83 -1.60
CA ALA A 220 8.98 -5.90 -2.59
C ALA A 220 7.66 -6.68 -2.60
N LEU A 221 7.29 -7.21 -3.76
CA LEU A 221 6.25 -8.23 -3.84
C LEU A 221 6.85 -9.60 -3.49
N ILE A 222 6.20 -10.32 -2.58
CA ILE A 222 6.61 -11.63 -2.08
C ILE A 222 5.62 -12.67 -2.58
N ARG A 223 6.13 -13.73 -3.22
CA ARG A 223 5.33 -14.80 -3.81
C ARG A 223 4.66 -15.69 -2.77
N GLU A 224 5.43 -16.05 -1.76
CA GLU A 224 5.01 -16.92 -0.67
C GLU A 224 5.76 -16.56 0.61
N LEU A 225 5.18 -16.89 1.75
CA LEU A 225 5.75 -16.64 3.06
C LEU A 225 5.77 -17.98 3.82
N ASP A 226 6.75 -18.84 3.48
CA ASP A 226 7.01 -20.10 4.19
C ASP A 226 7.79 -19.86 5.48
N ASP A 227 8.11 -20.93 6.21
CA ASP A 227 8.81 -20.84 7.49
C ASP A 227 10.20 -20.23 7.32
N ASP A 228 10.93 -20.60 6.27
CA ASP A 228 12.28 -20.07 5.98
C ASP A 228 12.21 -18.57 5.63
N ALA A 229 11.15 -18.11 4.95
CA ALA A 229 10.93 -16.69 4.67
C ALA A 229 10.69 -15.87 5.94
N ILE A 230 9.90 -16.41 6.87
CA ILE A 230 9.65 -15.76 8.16
C ILE A 230 10.96 -15.67 8.97
N GLU A 231 11.71 -16.76 9.04
CA GLU A 231 13.01 -16.78 9.75
C GLU A 231 14.01 -15.80 9.10
N ALA A 232 14.10 -15.75 7.78
CA ALA A 232 14.96 -14.82 7.06
C ALA A 232 14.58 -13.35 7.40
N PHE A 233 13.29 -13.01 7.37
CA PHE A 233 12.77 -11.69 7.75
C PHE A 233 13.13 -11.34 9.19
N LEU A 234 12.80 -12.21 10.15
CA LEU A 234 13.03 -11.99 11.57
C LEU A 234 14.52 -11.89 11.89
N SER A 235 15.40 -12.64 11.19
CA SER A 235 16.86 -12.58 11.37
C SER A 235 17.45 -11.18 11.13
N VAL A 236 16.74 -10.33 10.41
CA VAL A 236 17.11 -8.91 10.19
C VAL A 236 16.37 -8.02 11.17
N VAL A 237 15.03 -8.01 11.13
CA VAL A 237 14.21 -6.97 11.79
C VAL A 237 14.17 -7.08 13.32
N THR A 238 14.48 -8.23 13.92
CA THR A 238 14.52 -8.42 15.37
C THR A 238 15.94 -8.38 15.96
N THR A 239 16.94 -8.05 15.16
CA THR A 239 18.35 -8.05 15.55
C THR A 239 19.00 -6.70 15.34
N ALA A 240 20.29 -6.57 15.71
CA ALA A 240 21.07 -5.36 15.48
C ALA A 240 21.23 -5.01 13.98
N ARG A 241 21.00 -5.94 13.06
CA ARG A 241 21.06 -5.72 11.59
C ARG A 241 19.92 -4.83 11.05
N GLY A 242 18.78 -4.76 11.75
CA GLY A 242 17.63 -3.97 11.35
C GLY A 242 17.21 -2.96 12.44
N GLN A 243 18.12 -2.55 13.29
CA GLN A 243 17.81 -1.72 14.46
C GLN A 243 17.29 -0.32 14.09
N SER A 244 17.69 0.20 12.92
CA SER A 244 17.24 1.51 12.43
C SER A 244 15.96 1.43 11.59
N LEU A 245 15.48 0.21 11.29
CA LEU A 245 14.17 0.00 10.69
C LEU A 245 13.11 0.22 11.78
N GLY A 246 12.43 1.35 11.72
CA GLY A 246 11.33 1.68 12.63
C GLY A 246 10.12 0.78 12.41
N THR A 247 9.89 0.38 11.15
CA THR A 247 8.82 -0.54 10.74
C THR A 247 9.30 -1.51 9.68
N ALA A 248 8.80 -2.74 9.73
CA ALA A 248 8.91 -3.72 8.64
C ALA A 248 7.66 -4.61 8.66
N GLU A 249 7.00 -4.78 7.53
CA GLU A 249 5.67 -5.39 7.45
C GLU A 249 5.48 -6.28 6.24
N PHE A 250 4.54 -7.22 6.37
CA PHE A 250 3.88 -7.88 5.25
C PHE A 250 2.40 -7.52 5.23
N ARG A 251 1.89 -7.08 4.06
CA ARG A 251 0.46 -6.92 3.80
C ARG A 251 -0.04 -8.10 2.98
N LEU A 252 -1.13 -8.72 3.42
CA LEU A 252 -1.79 -9.79 2.67
C LEU A 252 -2.37 -9.26 1.37
N LEU A 253 -2.04 -9.89 0.26
CA LEU A 253 -2.60 -9.62 -1.08
C LEU A 253 -3.60 -10.71 -1.50
N GLY A 254 -3.67 -11.03 -2.77
CA GLY A 254 -4.55 -12.06 -3.33
C GLY A 254 -6.00 -11.58 -3.53
N ALA A 255 -6.93 -12.51 -3.66
CA ALA A 255 -8.32 -12.25 -4.02
C ALA A 255 -8.41 -11.38 -5.29
N VAL A 256 -9.18 -10.30 -5.30
CA VAL A 256 -9.30 -9.42 -6.50
C VAL A 256 -8.07 -8.52 -6.73
N LEU A 257 -7.04 -8.58 -5.89
CA LEU A 257 -5.75 -7.95 -6.16
C LEU A 257 -4.84 -8.75 -7.08
N ALA A 258 -5.17 -10.01 -7.38
CA ALA A 258 -4.41 -10.82 -8.32
C ALA A 258 -4.39 -10.16 -9.72
N PRO A 259 -3.31 -10.34 -10.52
CA PRO A 259 -3.21 -9.80 -11.87
C PRO A 259 -4.33 -10.26 -12.81
N GLY A 260 -4.61 -9.45 -13.85
CA GLY A 260 -5.55 -9.83 -14.92
C GLY A 260 -7.01 -9.46 -14.63
N GLN A 261 -7.27 -8.53 -13.72
CA GLN A 261 -8.63 -8.04 -13.46
C GLN A 261 -9.22 -7.37 -14.71
N GLU A 262 -10.43 -7.80 -15.10
CA GLU A 262 -11.15 -7.25 -16.23
C GLU A 262 -11.46 -5.76 -16.02
N GLY A 263 -11.28 -4.95 -17.05
CA GLY A 263 -11.47 -3.49 -16.98
C GLY A 263 -10.38 -2.73 -16.21
N GLY A 264 -9.30 -3.40 -15.78
CA GLY A 264 -8.18 -2.77 -15.09
C GLY A 264 -7.31 -1.88 -15.99
N GLY A 265 -6.44 -1.08 -15.36
CA GLY A 265 -5.44 -0.23 -16.02
C GLY A 265 -4.16 -0.97 -16.40
N ALA A 266 -3.09 -0.21 -16.60
CA ALA A 266 -1.75 -0.72 -16.91
C ALA A 266 -1.21 -1.65 -15.80
N VAL A 267 -1.55 -1.34 -14.54
CA VAL A 267 -1.39 -2.26 -13.41
C VAL A 267 -2.79 -2.53 -12.86
N SER A 268 -3.33 -3.70 -13.18
CA SER A 268 -4.68 -4.12 -12.76
C SER A 268 -4.69 -4.94 -11.48
N GLY A 269 -3.52 -5.43 -11.03
CA GLY A 269 -3.32 -6.23 -9.84
C GLY A 269 -1.84 -6.41 -9.54
N LEU A 270 -1.50 -7.11 -8.48
CA LEU A 270 -0.15 -7.31 -7.98
C LEU A 270 0.24 -8.80 -8.01
N ASN A 271 1.40 -9.10 -8.55
CA ASN A 271 1.92 -10.46 -8.70
C ASN A 271 2.68 -10.90 -7.45
N GLY A 272 1.97 -11.20 -6.39
CA GLY A 272 2.49 -11.69 -5.12
C GLY A 272 1.37 -12.06 -4.16
N SER A 273 1.69 -12.87 -3.17
CA SER A 273 0.76 -13.20 -2.08
C SER A 273 0.85 -12.18 -0.94
N TYR A 274 2.00 -11.52 -0.82
CA TYR A 274 2.24 -10.50 0.19
C TYR A 274 3.00 -9.31 -0.40
N LEU A 275 2.82 -8.15 0.21
CA LEU A 275 3.57 -6.93 -0.06
C LEU A 275 4.43 -6.61 1.16
N LEU A 276 5.75 -6.75 1.01
CA LEU A 276 6.75 -6.33 1.99
C LEU A 276 6.96 -4.82 1.87
N PHE A 277 7.01 -4.13 3.00
CA PHE A 277 7.54 -2.78 3.14
C PHE A 277 8.36 -2.69 4.41
N ALA A 278 9.44 -1.93 4.37
CA ALA A 278 10.19 -1.57 5.55
C ALA A 278 10.74 -0.15 5.42
N GLY A 279 10.97 0.51 6.54
CA GLY A 279 11.51 1.86 6.55
C GLY A 279 11.95 2.32 7.93
N GLY A 280 12.69 3.41 7.95
CA GLY A 280 13.20 4.02 9.17
C GLY A 280 13.34 5.53 9.05
N LEU A 281 13.48 6.19 10.20
CA LEU A 281 13.71 7.64 10.28
C LEU A 281 15.10 8.00 9.75
N ALA A 282 15.15 8.99 8.87
CA ALA A 282 16.37 9.44 8.21
C ALA A 282 16.52 10.97 8.26
N PRO A 283 16.62 11.60 9.46
CA PRO A 283 16.71 13.04 9.60
C PRO A 283 18.07 13.62 9.17
N SER A 284 19.07 12.78 8.88
CA SER A 284 20.40 13.18 8.43
C SER A 284 20.93 12.25 7.33
N ALA A 285 21.96 12.67 6.61
CA ALA A 285 22.62 11.83 5.61
C ALA A 285 23.21 10.53 6.21
N ASP A 286 23.74 10.62 7.43
CA ASP A 286 24.32 9.45 8.11
C ASP A 286 23.24 8.45 8.50
N SER A 287 22.12 8.90 9.10
CA SER A 287 20.99 8.02 9.40
C SER A 287 20.35 7.44 8.12
N ALA A 288 20.28 8.23 7.05
CA ALA A 288 19.81 7.76 5.74
C ALA A 288 20.70 6.63 5.19
N ALA A 289 22.01 6.73 5.32
CA ALA A 289 22.95 5.70 4.88
C ALA A 289 22.77 4.40 5.69
N VAL A 290 22.57 4.52 7.01
CA VAL A 290 22.32 3.33 7.87
C VAL A 290 21.02 2.66 7.51
N VAL A 291 19.91 3.41 7.44
CA VAL A 291 18.59 2.85 7.07
C VAL A 291 18.65 2.19 5.68
N ARG A 292 19.32 2.83 4.71
CA ARG A 292 19.49 2.24 3.37
C ARG A 292 20.23 0.90 3.42
N HIS A 293 21.32 0.82 4.17
CA HIS A 293 22.08 -0.42 4.33
C HIS A 293 21.23 -1.54 4.94
N GLU A 294 20.46 -1.24 6.00
CA GLU A 294 19.58 -2.21 6.65
C GLU A 294 18.41 -2.64 5.75
N LEU A 295 17.86 -1.74 4.92
CA LEU A 295 16.88 -2.08 3.87
C LEU A 295 17.48 -3.02 2.82
N ASP A 296 18.70 -2.74 2.36
CA ASP A 296 19.41 -3.60 1.39
C ASP A 296 19.65 -4.99 1.99
N ASP A 297 20.02 -5.08 3.27
CA ASP A 297 20.19 -6.34 4.00
C ASP A 297 18.87 -7.13 4.08
N LEU A 298 17.75 -6.45 4.40
CA LEU A 298 16.44 -7.08 4.46
C LEU A 298 15.99 -7.58 3.08
N LEU A 299 16.09 -6.73 2.06
CA LEU A 299 15.70 -7.09 0.70
C LEU A 299 16.58 -8.22 0.12
N ALA A 300 17.87 -8.28 0.50
CA ALA A 300 18.75 -9.37 0.15
C ALA A 300 18.39 -10.68 0.87
N ALA A 301 18.05 -10.62 2.15
CA ALA A 301 17.58 -11.78 2.91
C ALA A 301 16.28 -12.36 2.31
N MET A 302 15.38 -11.49 1.86
CA MET A 302 14.09 -11.87 1.27
C MET A 302 14.17 -12.23 -0.24
N ALA A 303 15.33 -12.09 -0.89
CA ALA A 303 15.48 -12.29 -2.33
C ALA A 303 14.95 -13.63 -2.88
N PRO A 304 15.08 -14.79 -2.19
CA PRO A 304 14.56 -16.06 -2.69
C PRO A 304 13.04 -16.09 -2.90
N TRP A 305 12.29 -15.30 -2.14
CA TRP A 305 10.81 -15.25 -2.16
C TRP A 305 10.25 -14.05 -2.93
N ARG A 306 11.11 -13.13 -3.40
CA ARG A 306 10.65 -11.97 -4.19
C ARG A 306 9.99 -12.41 -5.50
N SER A 307 8.95 -11.68 -5.89
CA SER A 307 8.36 -11.74 -7.22
C SER A 307 9.34 -11.19 -8.28
N ASP A 308 9.08 -11.48 -9.54
CA ASP A 308 9.73 -10.87 -10.70
C ASP A 308 9.20 -9.46 -11.02
N SER A 309 8.19 -8.99 -10.29
CA SER A 309 7.62 -7.65 -10.37
C SER A 309 7.72 -6.91 -9.05
N ASP A 310 7.58 -5.57 -9.11
CA ASP A 310 7.57 -4.69 -7.95
C ASP A 310 6.34 -3.77 -7.98
N TYR A 311 6.01 -3.17 -6.84
CA TYR A 311 4.88 -2.26 -6.68
C TYR A 311 5.35 -0.81 -6.66
N LEU A 312 4.87 0.00 -7.63
CA LEU A 312 5.33 1.36 -7.87
C LEU A 312 5.30 2.26 -6.64
N ASN A 313 4.23 2.20 -5.82
CA ASN A 313 4.07 3.09 -4.68
C ASN A 313 5.00 2.75 -3.49
N PHE A 314 5.63 1.57 -3.48
CA PHE A 314 6.57 1.14 -2.44
C PHE A 314 8.00 1.02 -2.97
N ALA A 315 8.24 1.37 -4.23
CA ALA A 315 9.56 1.40 -4.83
C ALA A 315 10.18 2.79 -4.64
N GLU A 316 10.90 3.01 -3.55
CA GLU A 316 11.63 4.26 -3.31
C GLU A 316 13.03 4.24 -3.95
N SER A 317 13.62 3.06 -4.11
CA SER A 317 14.85 2.86 -4.88
C SER A 317 14.57 2.79 -6.38
N PRO A 318 15.56 3.09 -7.26
CA PRO A 318 15.42 2.91 -8.69
C PRO A 318 15.09 1.46 -9.05
N VAL A 319 13.94 1.26 -9.69
CA VAL A 319 13.48 -0.04 -10.19
C VAL A 319 13.30 0.03 -11.69
N SER A 320 13.63 -1.06 -12.41
CA SER A 320 13.46 -1.11 -13.86
C SER A 320 11.98 -1.09 -14.26
N ALA A 321 11.67 -0.45 -15.38
CA ALA A 321 10.30 -0.39 -15.90
C ALA A 321 9.74 -1.79 -16.21
N GLU A 322 10.60 -2.74 -16.55
CA GLU A 322 10.25 -4.14 -16.81
C GLU A 322 9.68 -4.79 -15.53
N ARG A 323 10.26 -4.51 -14.36
CA ARG A 323 9.76 -5.03 -13.07
C ARG A 323 8.47 -4.36 -12.62
N LEU A 324 8.31 -3.05 -12.90
CA LEU A 324 7.11 -2.30 -12.51
C LEU A 324 5.89 -2.62 -13.39
N TYR A 325 6.10 -2.80 -14.68
CA TYR A 325 5.01 -2.84 -15.66
C TYR A 325 4.90 -4.14 -16.46
N GLY A 326 5.93 -4.99 -16.43
CA GLY A 326 5.92 -6.29 -17.10
C GLY A 326 5.39 -6.24 -18.54
N ALA A 327 4.38 -7.05 -18.83
CA ALA A 327 3.77 -7.13 -20.14
C ALA A 327 3.04 -5.85 -20.61
N ALA A 328 2.71 -4.93 -19.70
CA ALA A 328 2.08 -3.65 -20.02
C ALA A 328 3.08 -2.63 -20.60
N LEU A 329 4.39 -2.79 -20.36
CA LEU A 329 5.41 -1.81 -20.71
C LEU A 329 5.47 -1.43 -22.18
N PRO A 330 5.39 -2.35 -23.17
CA PRO A 330 5.41 -1.97 -24.59
C PRO A 330 4.26 -1.01 -24.95
N ARG A 331 3.04 -1.28 -24.47
CA ARG A 331 1.88 -0.42 -24.71
C ARG A 331 2.02 0.92 -23.98
N LEU A 332 2.53 0.96 -22.75
CA LEU A 332 2.82 2.20 -22.03
C LEU A 332 3.81 3.08 -22.81
N ARG A 333 4.88 2.50 -23.36
CA ARG A 333 5.85 3.20 -24.21
C ARG A 333 5.22 3.73 -25.51
N GLU A 334 4.29 3.00 -26.11
CA GLU A 334 3.55 3.45 -27.29
C GLU A 334 2.65 4.65 -26.98
N VAL A 335 1.85 4.58 -25.90
CA VAL A 335 1.03 5.69 -25.44
C VAL A 335 1.88 6.91 -25.13
N LYS A 336 3.01 6.73 -24.40
CA LYS A 336 3.93 7.82 -24.08
C LYS A 336 4.45 8.53 -25.35
N ARG A 337 4.95 7.74 -26.33
CA ARG A 337 5.43 8.33 -27.62
C ARG A 337 4.35 9.08 -28.37
N ARG A 338 3.09 8.65 -28.30
CA ARG A 338 1.95 9.33 -28.95
C ARG A 338 1.64 10.66 -28.31
N ILE A 339 1.61 10.74 -26.97
CA ILE A 339 1.13 11.93 -26.24
C ILE A 339 2.24 12.88 -25.83
N ASP A 340 3.47 12.41 -25.74
CA ASP A 340 4.65 13.18 -25.34
C ASP A 340 5.89 12.77 -26.16
N PRO A 341 5.90 13.05 -27.46
CA PRO A 341 7.00 12.63 -28.37
C PRO A 341 8.35 13.26 -28.02
N HIS A 342 8.36 14.33 -27.24
CA HIS A 342 9.57 15.06 -26.85
C HIS A 342 10.01 14.72 -25.40
N ASP A 343 9.34 13.79 -24.74
CA ASP A 343 9.61 13.35 -23.37
C ASP A 343 9.72 14.54 -22.37
N ILE A 344 8.75 15.45 -22.43
CA ILE A 344 8.66 16.65 -21.59
C ILE A 344 8.23 16.28 -20.17
N ILE A 345 7.24 15.39 -20.04
CA ILE A 345 6.72 14.92 -18.75
C ILE A 345 7.65 13.86 -18.19
N ARG A 346 8.25 14.14 -17.04
CA ARG A 346 9.16 13.26 -16.32
C ARG A 346 8.45 12.59 -15.15
N SER A 347 8.72 11.31 -14.94
CA SER A 347 8.29 10.55 -13.77
C SER A 347 9.49 10.09 -12.94
N ASN A 348 9.27 9.83 -11.65
CA ASN A 348 10.30 9.27 -10.75
C ASN A 348 10.79 7.88 -11.21
N HIS A 349 9.90 7.08 -11.83
CA HIS A 349 10.25 5.81 -12.47
C HIS A 349 10.00 5.93 -13.99
N PRO A 350 11.02 6.25 -14.78
CA PRO A 350 10.86 6.45 -16.21
C PRO A 350 10.57 5.12 -16.91
N LEU A 351 9.73 5.15 -17.96
CA LEU A 351 9.39 3.98 -18.77
C LEU A 351 10.60 3.44 -19.57
N GLY A 352 11.70 4.19 -19.60
CA GLY A 352 12.85 3.90 -20.44
C GLY A 352 12.59 4.17 -21.93
N SER A 353 13.64 4.50 -22.67
CA SER A 353 13.54 4.64 -24.14
C SER A 353 13.43 3.26 -24.74
N GLY A 354 12.29 2.87 -25.26
CA GLY A 354 12.17 1.81 -26.25
C GLY A 354 12.87 2.27 -27.54
N ARG A 355 14.18 2.09 -27.63
CA ARG A 355 14.94 2.19 -28.87
C ARG A 355 14.88 0.86 -29.61
#